data_a8e0801295df86583df32dc76e899763
#
_entry.id   a8e0801295df86583df32dc76e899763
#
_cell.length_a   1.000
_cell.length_b   1.000
_cell.length_c   1.000
_cell.angle_alpha   90.00
_cell.angle_beta   90.00
_cell.angle_gamma   90.00
#
_symmetry.space_group_name_H-M   'P 1'
#
loop_
_entity.id
_entity.type
_entity.pdbx_description
1 polymer ?
#
loop_
_entity_poly.entity_id
_entity_poly.type
_entity_poly.pdbx_seq_one_letter_code
_entity_poly.pdbx_strand_id
1 'polypeptide(L)'
;MAERYKFEVSKDSLMHRIILFNVSQDSESQDYIFKIDKNSPYFYRGYIYDNKNSESYLVLIPTPSESDTELLLISITDREGQVIGINHEPENKEEIKVRKTVIKNFEDRILNNLNLKYVRLGNAMNKNY
;
A
#
# COMPACT_ATOMS: atom_id res chain seq x y z
N MET A 1 -8.41 8.25 -4.87
CA MET A 1 -8.68 8.42 -3.44
C MET A 1 -7.98 7.37 -2.61
N ALA A 2 -6.75 7.14 -2.99
CA ALA A 2 -5.90 6.21 -2.24
C ALA A 2 -5.68 6.71 -0.82
N GLU A 3 -5.49 5.78 0.10
CA GLU A 3 -5.05 6.12 1.43
C GLU A 3 -3.55 6.41 1.37
N ARG A 4 -3.11 7.50 1.95
CA ARG A 4 -1.74 8.00 1.82
C ARG A 4 -0.98 7.87 3.14
N TYR A 5 0.27 7.45 3.03
CA TYR A 5 1.18 7.32 4.16
C TYR A 5 2.50 8.00 3.81
N LYS A 6 3.13 8.61 4.80
CA LYS A 6 4.43 9.26 4.63
C LYS A 6 5.46 8.58 5.51
N PHE A 7 6.58 8.20 4.91
CA PHE A 7 7.71 7.60 5.61
C PHE A 7 8.91 8.54 5.56
N GLU A 8 9.62 8.66 6.67
CA GLU A 8 10.80 9.52 6.76
C GLU A 8 12.05 8.80 6.27
N VAL A 9 11.96 8.15 5.12
CA VAL A 9 13.07 7.45 4.48
C VAL A 9 12.99 7.67 2.97
N SER A 10 14.10 7.38 2.29
CA SER A 10 14.12 7.48 0.83
C SER A 10 13.22 6.43 0.19
N LYS A 11 12.86 6.66 -1.06
CA LYS A 11 12.10 5.74 -1.88
C LYS A 11 12.79 4.37 -1.93
N ASP A 12 14.10 4.35 -2.14
CA ASP A 12 14.84 3.10 -2.26
C ASP A 12 14.84 2.33 -0.94
N SER A 13 14.96 3.02 0.18
CA SER A 13 14.88 2.38 1.49
C SER A 13 13.52 1.78 1.75
N LEU A 14 12.46 2.51 1.41
CA LEU A 14 11.10 2.00 1.59
C LEU A 14 10.85 0.77 0.73
N MET A 15 11.19 0.85 -0.56
CA MET A 15 11.01 -0.28 -1.47
C MET A 15 11.81 -1.50 -1.01
N HIS A 16 13.04 -1.28 -0.54
CA HIS A 16 13.87 -2.37 -0.04
C HIS A 16 13.23 -3.06 1.17
N ARG A 17 12.69 -2.28 2.11
CA ARG A 17 12.00 -2.84 3.28
C ARG A 17 10.77 -3.64 2.89
N ILE A 18 10.02 -3.18 1.91
CA ILE A 18 8.84 -3.90 1.43
C ILE A 18 9.26 -5.22 0.77
N ILE A 19 10.31 -5.20 -0.04
CA ILE A 19 10.83 -6.42 -0.67
C ILE A 19 11.27 -7.41 0.38
N LEU A 20 12.00 -6.97 1.40
CA LEU A 20 12.42 -7.85 2.50
C LEU A 20 11.22 -8.44 3.24
N PHE A 21 10.19 -7.64 3.46
CA PHE A 21 8.96 -8.11 4.10
C PHE A 21 8.31 -9.22 3.24
N ASN A 22 8.20 -9.00 1.94
CA ASN A 22 7.61 -9.98 1.03
C ASN A 22 8.42 -11.29 1.02
N VAL A 23 9.73 -11.18 1.01
CA VAL A 23 10.61 -12.35 1.07
C VAL A 23 10.40 -13.10 2.39
N SER A 24 10.24 -12.39 3.50
CA SER A 24 10.03 -13.01 4.81
C SER A 24 8.69 -13.74 4.91
N GLN A 25 7.73 -13.40 4.03
CA GLN A 25 6.44 -14.09 3.97
C GLN A 25 6.51 -15.43 3.25
N ASP A 26 7.70 -15.83 2.82
CA ASP A 26 7.92 -17.07 2.08
C ASP A 26 7.05 -17.14 0.83
N SER A 27 6.91 -16.00 0.15
CA SER A 27 6.10 -15.91 -1.05
C SER A 27 6.85 -16.50 -2.24
N GLU A 28 6.20 -17.41 -2.95
CA GLU A 28 6.72 -17.94 -4.20
C GLU A 28 6.47 -16.99 -5.36
N SER A 29 5.73 -15.94 -5.14
CA SER A 29 5.40 -14.97 -6.18
C SER A 29 6.66 -14.24 -6.65
N GLN A 30 6.79 -14.12 -7.96
CA GLN A 30 7.85 -13.33 -8.57
C GLN A 30 7.49 -11.85 -8.66
N ASP A 31 6.31 -11.46 -8.20
CA ASP A 31 5.77 -10.12 -8.42
C ASP A 31 5.97 -9.17 -7.26
N TYR A 32 6.96 -9.43 -6.40
CA TYR A 32 7.23 -8.53 -5.29
C TYR A 32 8.26 -7.44 -5.63
N ILE A 33 8.58 -7.30 -6.91
CA ILE A 33 9.49 -6.26 -7.39
C ILE A 33 8.66 -5.04 -7.81
N PHE A 34 9.10 -3.86 -7.36
CA PHE A 34 8.47 -2.62 -7.80
C PHE A 34 8.84 -2.29 -9.23
N LYS A 35 7.84 -1.89 -10.01
CA LYS A 35 8.03 -1.51 -11.41
C LYS A 35 7.39 -0.15 -11.65
N ILE A 36 7.94 0.59 -12.61
CA ILE A 36 7.32 1.84 -13.03
C ILE A 36 5.97 1.50 -13.66
N ASP A 37 4.93 2.22 -13.24
CA ASP A 37 3.58 2.04 -13.76
C ASP A 37 3.56 2.47 -15.22
N LYS A 38 3.08 1.60 -16.11
CA LYS A 38 3.00 1.89 -17.54
C LYS A 38 2.06 3.04 -17.86
N ASN A 39 1.04 3.21 -17.03
CA ASN A 39 0.02 4.24 -17.24
C ASN A 39 0.41 5.56 -16.59
N SER A 40 1.42 5.57 -15.73
CA SER A 40 1.90 6.76 -15.06
C SER A 40 3.38 6.60 -14.72
N PRO A 41 4.28 7.22 -15.50
CA PRO A 41 5.72 7.09 -15.26
C PRO A 41 6.19 7.73 -13.96
N TYR A 42 5.29 8.42 -13.25
CA TYR A 42 5.61 9.07 -11.98
C TYR A 42 5.38 8.18 -10.77
N PHE A 43 5.00 6.91 -10.97
CA PHE A 43 4.73 6.00 -9.87
C PHE A 43 5.44 4.68 -10.07
N TYR A 44 6.00 4.14 -8.98
CA TYR A 44 6.37 2.74 -8.90
C TYR A 44 5.18 1.98 -8.36
N ARG A 45 4.90 0.85 -8.97
CA ARG A 45 3.78 -0.03 -8.60
C ARG A 45 4.32 -1.34 -8.07
N GLY A 46 3.76 -1.81 -6.97
CA GLY A 46 4.15 -3.08 -6.40
C GLY A 46 3.07 -3.67 -5.51
N TYR A 47 3.28 -4.91 -5.11
CA TYR A 47 2.38 -5.62 -4.21
C TYR A 47 3.09 -5.93 -2.90
N ILE A 48 2.33 -5.85 -1.81
CA ILE A 48 2.80 -6.30 -0.50
C ILE A 48 1.92 -7.48 -0.11
N TYR A 49 2.56 -8.61 0.24
CA TYR A 49 1.85 -9.87 0.48
C TYR A 49 1.65 -10.11 1.97
N ASP A 50 0.47 -10.58 2.31
CA ASP A 50 0.14 -11.10 3.64
C ASP A 50 -0.20 -12.56 3.46
N ASN A 51 0.81 -13.43 3.44
CA ASN A 51 0.61 -14.86 3.18
C ASN A 51 -0.19 -15.54 4.26
N LYS A 52 -0.08 -15.07 5.50
CA LYS A 52 -0.84 -15.63 6.61
C LYS A 52 -2.34 -15.54 6.37
N ASN A 53 -2.77 -14.46 5.77
CA ASN A 53 -4.19 -14.20 5.49
C ASN A 53 -4.56 -14.41 4.02
N SER A 54 -3.60 -14.84 3.21
CA SER A 54 -3.78 -15.05 1.76
C SER A 54 -4.29 -13.79 1.05
N GLU A 55 -3.71 -12.66 1.41
CA GLU A 55 -4.09 -11.36 0.86
C GLU A 55 -2.89 -10.66 0.23
N SER A 56 -3.16 -9.76 -0.69
CA SER A 56 -2.12 -8.88 -1.24
C SER A 56 -2.65 -7.47 -1.38
N TYR A 57 -1.76 -6.51 -1.18
CA TYR A 57 -2.09 -5.09 -1.24
C TYR A 57 -1.35 -4.45 -2.41
N LEU A 58 -2.10 -3.75 -3.25
CA LEU A 58 -1.51 -2.98 -4.35
C LEU A 58 -1.17 -1.59 -3.84
N VAL A 59 0.08 -1.20 -3.99
CA VAL A 59 0.57 0.09 -3.55
C VAL A 59 1.30 0.81 -4.67
N LEU A 60 1.28 2.14 -4.61
CA LEU A 60 2.05 3.01 -5.50
C LEU A 60 2.98 3.87 -4.66
N ILE A 61 4.16 4.11 -5.19
CA ILE A 61 5.13 5.02 -4.59
C ILE A 61 5.44 6.11 -5.61
N PRO A 62 5.03 7.36 -5.33
CA PRO A 62 5.30 8.48 -6.25
C PRO A 62 6.78 8.76 -6.41
N THR A 63 7.17 9.18 -7.59
CA THR A 63 8.52 9.61 -7.87
C THR A 63 8.48 10.99 -8.57
N PRO A 64 9.50 11.84 -8.45
CA PRO A 64 10.66 11.67 -7.58
C PRO A 64 10.30 11.82 -6.11
N SER A 65 11.09 11.22 -5.25
CA SER A 65 10.96 11.42 -3.81
C SER A 65 12.26 12.02 -3.29
N GLU A 66 12.14 12.90 -2.32
CA GLU A 66 13.29 13.51 -1.66
C GLU A 66 13.67 12.65 -0.43
N SER A 67 13.80 13.30 0.72
CA SER A 67 14.12 12.59 1.97
C SER A 67 12.95 11.76 2.47
N ASP A 68 11.72 12.21 2.22
CA ASP A 68 10.50 11.54 2.65
C ASP A 68 9.80 10.91 1.46
N THR A 69 9.15 9.78 1.69
CA THR A 69 8.49 9.04 0.62
C THR A 69 7.04 8.77 0.99
N GLU A 70 6.13 9.02 0.06
CA GLU A 70 4.74 8.64 0.22
C GLU A 70 4.50 7.24 -0.29
N LEU A 71 3.53 6.57 0.32
CA LEU A 71 3.01 5.28 -0.10
C LEU A 71 1.51 5.42 -0.23
N LEU A 72 0.96 4.99 -1.37
CA LEU A 72 -0.47 5.04 -1.61
C LEU A 72 -1.03 3.63 -1.65
N LEU A 73 -1.98 3.35 -0.77
CA LEU A 73 -2.69 2.08 -0.79
C LEU A 73 -3.87 2.19 -1.75
N ILE A 74 -3.89 1.34 -2.78
CA ILE A 74 -4.86 1.41 -3.87
C ILE A 74 -5.96 0.37 -3.71
N SER A 75 -5.59 -0.88 -3.41
CA SER A 75 -6.55 -1.97 -3.32
C SER A 75 -5.98 -3.15 -2.55
N ILE A 76 -6.87 -4.04 -2.16
CA ILE A 76 -6.50 -5.33 -1.60
C ILE A 76 -7.13 -6.43 -2.47
N THR A 77 -6.39 -7.51 -2.65
CA THR A 77 -6.94 -8.75 -3.22
C THR A 77 -7.08 -9.74 -2.08
N ASP A 78 -8.31 -10.19 -1.83
CA ASP A 78 -8.58 -11.08 -0.69
C ASP A 78 -8.26 -12.54 -1.04
N ARG A 79 -8.48 -13.42 -0.05
CA ARG A 79 -8.15 -14.84 -0.21
C ARG A 79 -8.93 -15.52 -1.33
N GLU A 80 -10.07 -14.97 -1.70
CA GLU A 80 -10.91 -15.51 -2.77
C GLU A 80 -10.57 -14.92 -4.13
N GLY A 81 -9.56 -14.06 -4.19
CA GLY A 81 -9.14 -13.39 -5.41
C GLY A 81 -9.97 -12.17 -5.77
N GLN A 82 -10.86 -11.74 -4.87
CA GLN A 82 -11.68 -10.57 -5.12
C GLN A 82 -10.88 -9.31 -4.82
N VAL A 83 -10.92 -8.35 -5.74
CA VAL A 83 -10.25 -7.07 -5.57
C VAL A 83 -11.19 -6.06 -4.94
N ILE A 84 -10.75 -5.47 -3.84
CA ILE A 84 -11.49 -4.40 -3.16
C ILE A 84 -10.68 -3.12 -3.32
N GLY A 85 -11.18 -2.21 -4.15
CA GLY A 85 -10.52 -0.93 -4.37
C GLY A 85 -10.79 0.05 -3.24
N ILE A 86 -9.77 0.80 -2.88
CA ILE A 86 -9.92 1.89 -1.91
C ILE A 86 -9.50 3.24 -2.50
N ASN A 87 -9.29 3.26 -3.80
CA ASN A 87 -8.91 4.47 -4.52
C ASN A 87 -10.12 5.22 -5.10
N HIS A 88 -11.30 4.93 -4.61
CA HIS A 88 -12.53 5.62 -5.00
C HIS A 88 -13.34 5.98 -3.75
N GLU A 89 -14.29 6.89 -3.91
CA GLU A 89 -15.15 7.31 -2.81
C GLU A 89 -16.13 6.21 -2.43
N PRO A 90 -16.26 5.87 -1.13
CA PRO A 90 -17.26 4.90 -0.72
C PRO A 90 -18.68 5.38 -1.06
N GLU A 91 -19.49 4.47 -1.59
CA GLU A 91 -20.86 4.80 -2.00
C GLU A 91 -21.90 4.57 -0.92
N ASN A 92 -21.57 3.78 0.10
CA ASN A 92 -22.53 3.44 1.15
C ASN A 92 -21.80 3.07 2.45
N LYS A 93 -22.60 2.81 3.48
CA LYS A 93 -22.06 2.51 4.81
C LYS A 93 -21.27 1.21 4.85
N GLU A 94 -21.66 0.22 4.06
CA GLU A 94 -20.95 -1.06 4.01
C GLU A 94 -19.53 -0.88 3.42
N GLU A 95 -19.42 -0.10 2.36
CA GLU A 95 -18.13 0.20 1.76
C GLU A 95 -17.24 0.97 2.72
N ILE A 96 -17.79 1.88 3.50
CA ILE A 96 -17.05 2.61 4.52
C ILE A 96 -16.49 1.66 5.56
N LYS A 97 -17.28 0.69 6.02
CA LYS A 97 -16.81 -0.32 6.99
C LYS A 97 -15.72 -1.21 6.42
N VAL A 98 -15.92 -1.68 5.20
CA VAL A 98 -14.92 -2.52 4.53
C VAL A 98 -13.62 -1.75 4.37
N ARG A 99 -13.70 -0.49 3.92
CA ARG A 99 -12.53 0.35 3.77
C ARG A 99 -11.77 0.54 5.08
N LYS A 100 -12.47 0.81 6.17
CA LYS A 100 -11.85 0.96 7.49
C LYS A 100 -11.12 -0.31 7.92
N THR A 101 -11.74 -1.47 7.68
CA THR A 101 -11.14 -2.75 8.01
C THR A 101 -9.88 -3.02 7.19
N VAL A 102 -9.93 -2.77 5.89
CA VAL A 102 -8.78 -2.93 5.01
C VAL A 102 -7.63 -2.04 5.46
N ILE A 103 -7.91 -0.77 5.73
CA ILE A 103 -6.90 0.19 6.16
C ILE A 103 -6.28 -0.24 7.50
N LYS A 104 -7.11 -0.64 8.45
CA LYS A 104 -6.61 -1.09 9.75
C LYS A 104 -5.72 -2.32 9.61
N ASN A 105 -6.14 -3.29 8.82
CA ASN A 105 -5.35 -4.50 8.59
C ASN A 105 -4.03 -4.18 7.89
N PHE A 106 -4.06 -3.28 6.93
CA PHE A 106 -2.84 -2.86 6.25
C PHE A 106 -1.85 -2.22 7.23
N GLU A 107 -2.32 -1.34 8.09
CA GLU A 107 -1.45 -0.72 9.09
C GLU A 107 -0.93 -1.73 10.10
N ASP A 108 -1.82 -2.53 10.67
CA ASP A 108 -1.45 -3.47 11.75
C ASP A 108 -0.59 -4.63 11.26
N ARG A 109 -0.89 -5.18 10.11
CA ARG A 109 -0.25 -6.39 9.61
C ARG A 109 0.95 -6.10 8.72
N ILE A 110 0.94 -4.98 8.02
CA ILE A 110 1.97 -4.66 7.03
C ILE A 110 2.86 -3.53 7.54
N LEU A 111 2.32 -2.32 7.65
CA LEU A 111 3.15 -1.15 7.91
C LEU A 111 3.89 -1.23 9.25
N ASN A 112 3.23 -1.72 10.28
CA ASN A 112 3.85 -1.85 11.59
C ASN A 112 4.96 -2.90 11.63
N ASN A 113 5.01 -3.77 10.63
CA ASN A 113 6.05 -4.79 10.52
C ASN A 113 7.20 -4.40 9.61
N LEU A 114 7.16 -3.21 9.03
CA LEU A 114 8.27 -2.71 8.21
C LEU A 114 9.37 -2.09 9.06
N ASN A 115 9.12 -1.86 10.34
CA ASN A 115 10.05 -1.23 11.27
C ASN A 115 10.48 0.16 10.83
N LEU A 116 9.56 0.90 10.21
CA LEU A 116 9.77 2.27 9.78
C LEU A 116 8.70 3.16 10.41
N LYS A 117 9.09 4.37 10.75
CA LYS A 117 8.12 5.35 11.22
C LYS A 117 7.31 5.87 10.05
N TYR A 118 6.01 5.99 10.24
CA TYR A 118 5.14 6.54 9.22
C TYR A 118 4.05 7.40 9.85
N VAL A 119 3.49 8.27 9.04
CA VAL A 119 2.34 9.09 9.40
C VAL A 119 1.25 8.84 8.36
N ARG A 120 0.05 8.58 8.81
CA ARG A 120 -1.09 8.46 7.92
C ARG A 120 -1.56 9.85 7.52
N LEU A 121 -1.55 10.13 6.22
CA LEU A 121 -1.98 11.41 5.69
C LEU A 121 -3.47 11.42 5.34
N GLY A 122 -4.11 10.24 5.39
CA GLY A 122 -5.51 10.10 5.08
C GLY A 122 -5.78 9.95 3.60
N ASN A 123 -7.04 10.07 3.25
CA ASN A 123 -7.49 9.93 1.89
C ASN A 123 -7.02 11.12 1.04
N ALA A 124 -6.60 10.84 -0.19
CA ALA A 124 -6.13 11.88 -1.10
C ALA A 124 -7.19 12.93 -1.41
N MET A 125 -8.46 12.59 -1.28
CA MET A 125 -9.56 13.55 -1.48
C MET A 125 -9.74 14.51 -0.32
N ASN A 126 -9.10 14.26 0.79
CA ASN A 126 -9.21 15.11 1.97
C ASN A 126 -8.13 16.16 2.03
N LYS A 127 -7.61 16.58 0.92
CA LYS A 127 -6.50 17.53 0.89
C LYS A 127 -6.85 18.95 1.22
N ASN A 128 -8.11 19.26 1.22
CA ASN A 128 -8.54 20.64 1.34
C ASN A 128 -9.02 20.99 2.72
N TYR A 129 -8.58 20.23 3.56
CA TYR A 129 -8.93 20.47 4.89
C TYR A 129 -8.00 21.46 5.50
#